data_44cb39e097b60060bcaf5bbda68a488c
#
_entry.id   44cb39e097b60060bcaf5bbda68a488c
#
_cell.length_a   1.000
_cell.length_b   1.000
_cell.length_c   1.000
_cell.angle_alpha   90.00
_cell.angle_beta   90.00
_cell.angle_gamma   90.00
#
_symmetry.space_group_name_H-M   'P 1'
#
loop_
_entity.id
_entity.type
_entity.pdbx_description
1 polymer ?
#
loop_
_entity_poly.entity_id
_entity_poly.type
_entity_poly.pdbx_seq_one_letter_code
_entity_poly.pdbx_strand_id
1 'polypeptide(L)'
;MPDLGLRFDPSKLLVDPYAWSLDGAFYYHPELSERGIDTAPLIPKAIAEKPLKDVARPAYRKPEFIYELNVKAFTQLHPKVPVEKRGTIAALAEPCVINHLKKISVDTIELMPITAWIDERHLHALGLSNAWGYNPVQFFAIDLQAAPGGLQEVRDTISILHQHDFRVILDVVLNHSGESDQFGPTLSFRGLDSAAYYAHARGELINDTGCGNTINLNHPHVVEMVVAALRHGVLKAGVDGFRFDLATVMGRMADGFHADAPLLKAIENDPVLANCILIAEPWDLGPGGYQLGNFPVNWPEWNDRYRDDLRRFWRGDAYSANALATRLTGSSDVFARKRPSASINFISAHDGFTLKDIVTYSSKNNLNNGEENRDGKNGEVTWLNGDVKALLATLFLSRGTILLTAGDEFGRTQRGNNNAYAQDNAVTWLDWENADQDLIEFVGKLMDLRNSLKSFFADEFLTGLLDKKSKLPDASWFNENGKAFEWNNGTSGCLGLALSINHDRIALVFNASNSSHPLNLPPRENYSWQKIFGSKRGEHCPTDSVTVFREVKKP
;
A
#
# COMPACT_ATOMS: atom_id res chain seq x y z
N MET A 1 40.15 0.68 -4.44
CA MET A 1 40.63 -0.41 -5.30
C MET A 1 39.43 -1.00 -6.04
N PRO A 2 39.21 -0.62 -7.31
CA PRO A 2 38.05 -1.09 -8.08
C PRO A 2 37.98 -2.62 -8.21
N ASP A 3 39.15 -3.24 -8.33
CA ASP A 3 39.31 -4.69 -8.49
C ASP A 3 38.80 -5.54 -7.28
N LEU A 4 38.51 -4.87 -6.16
CA LEU A 4 37.92 -5.47 -4.95
C LEU A 4 36.47 -5.04 -4.73
N GLY A 5 35.79 -4.49 -5.74
CA GLY A 5 34.42 -3.95 -5.60
C GLY A 5 34.32 -2.62 -4.85
N LEU A 6 35.45 -2.08 -4.39
CA LEU A 6 35.49 -0.81 -3.65
C LEU A 6 35.32 0.38 -4.61
N ARG A 7 34.40 1.28 -4.31
CA ARG A 7 34.01 2.42 -5.13
C ARG A 7 34.48 3.77 -4.58
N PHE A 8 35.38 3.77 -3.61
CA PHE A 8 35.96 5.01 -3.09
C PHE A 8 36.63 5.84 -4.22
N ASP A 9 36.28 7.11 -4.26
CA ASP A 9 36.82 8.11 -5.18
C ASP A 9 36.99 9.44 -4.42
N PRO A 10 38.24 9.95 -4.22
CA PRO A 10 38.46 11.14 -3.42
C PRO A 10 37.92 12.42 -4.05
N SER A 11 37.52 12.38 -5.33
CA SER A 11 36.88 13.52 -6.01
C SER A 11 35.39 13.62 -5.73
N LYS A 12 34.74 12.57 -5.13
CA LYS A 12 33.33 12.57 -4.84
C LYS A 12 33.04 13.19 -3.47
N LEU A 13 32.18 14.20 -3.44
CA LEU A 13 31.56 14.62 -2.19
C LEU A 13 30.53 13.57 -1.79
N LEU A 14 30.61 13.04 -0.57
CA LEU A 14 29.67 12.06 -0.04
C LEU A 14 28.74 12.73 0.96
N VAL A 15 27.46 12.40 0.86
CA VAL A 15 26.47 12.81 1.85
C VAL A 15 26.56 11.87 3.04
N ASP A 16 26.54 12.44 4.24
CA ASP A 16 26.49 11.65 5.49
C ASP A 16 25.24 10.78 5.51
N PRO A 17 25.37 9.46 5.67
CA PRO A 17 24.22 8.55 5.81
C PRO A 17 23.26 8.90 6.94
N TYR A 18 23.72 9.64 7.95
CA TYR A 18 22.95 10.11 9.11
C TYR A 18 22.51 11.58 9.00
N ALA A 19 22.64 12.20 7.83
CA ALA A 19 22.19 13.59 7.66
C ALA A 19 20.68 13.72 7.87
N TRP A 20 20.27 14.62 8.75
CA TRP A 20 18.85 14.90 9.05
C TRP A 20 18.25 15.97 8.15
N SER A 21 19.10 16.81 7.55
CA SER A 21 18.71 17.93 6.70
C SER A 21 19.74 18.15 5.60
N LEU A 22 19.26 18.60 4.46
CA LEU A 22 20.03 18.88 3.26
C LEU A 22 19.75 20.30 2.78
N ASP A 23 20.71 20.93 2.09
CA ASP A 23 20.57 22.28 1.53
C ASP A 23 19.85 22.31 0.16
N GLY A 24 19.45 21.14 -0.38
CA GLY A 24 18.77 21.01 -1.66
C GLY A 24 18.25 19.60 -1.92
N ALA A 25 17.52 19.42 -3.02
CA ALA A 25 17.13 18.10 -3.52
C ALA A 25 18.25 17.52 -4.42
N PHE A 26 18.24 16.20 -4.59
CA PHE A 26 19.15 15.54 -5.51
C PHE A 26 18.61 15.62 -6.94
N TYR A 27 19.50 15.88 -7.88
CA TYR A 27 19.22 15.80 -9.32
C TYR A 27 20.29 14.96 -9.97
N TYR A 28 19.92 14.02 -10.83
CA TYR A 28 20.90 13.21 -11.52
C TYR A 28 21.70 14.07 -12.50
N HIS A 29 23.02 13.84 -12.49
CA HIS A 29 23.95 14.38 -13.49
C HIS A 29 24.95 13.28 -13.89
N PRO A 30 25.33 13.10 -15.18
CA PRO A 30 26.25 12.05 -15.62
C PRO A 30 27.58 12.02 -14.85
N GLU A 31 28.13 13.19 -14.54
CA GLU A 31 29.40 13.35 -13.79
C GLU A 31 29.36 12.73 -12.39
N LEU A 32 28.19 12.50 -11.81
CA LEU A 32 28.04 11.79 -10.52
C LEU A 32 28.55 10.34 -10.59
N SER A 33 28.52 9.75 -11.79
CA SER A 33 29.00 8.39 -12.06
C SER A 33 30.44 8.35 -12.60
N GLU A 34 30.98 9.48 -13.07
CA GLU A 34 32.30 9.56 -13.67
C GLU A 34 33.41 9.66 -12.62
N ARG A 35 34.42 8.80 -12.72
CA ARG A 35 35.54 8.78 -11.78
C ARG A 35 36.47 9.99 -11.96
N GLY A 36 36.95 10.55 -10.85
CA GLY A 36 37.91 11.65 -10.84
C GLY A 36 37.29 13.02 -11.06
N ILE A 37 35.99 13.13 -11.22
CA ILE A 37 35.28 14.40 -11.36
C ILE A 37 34.80 14.88 -9.99
N ASP A 38 35.08 16.14 -9.66
CA ASP A 38 34.58 16.79 -8.44
C ASP A 38 33.06 16.96 -8.49
N THR A 39 32.34 16.28 -7.61
CA THR A 39 30.87 16.36 -7.53
C THR A 39 30.36 17.33 -6.48
N ALA A 40 31.22 18.05 -5.76
CA ALA A 40 30.80 18.99 -4.73
C ALA A 40 29.80 20.08 -5.24
N PRO A 41 29.92 20.59 -6.50
CA PRO A 41 28.92 21.52 -7.02
C PRO A 41 27.56 20.89 -7.36
N LEU A 42 27.48 19.57 -7.50
CA LEU A 42 26.35 18.87 -8.09
C LEU A 42 25.40 18.23 -7.06
N ILE A 43 25.86 18.02 -5.83
CA ILE A 43 25.04 17.33 -4.82
C ILE A 43 24.76 18.24 -3.61
N PRO A 44 23.59 18.07 -2.98
CA PRO A 44 23.26 18.82 -1.76
C PRO A 44 24.18 18.43 -0.60
N LYS A 45 24.37 19.37 0.33
CA LYS A 45 25.20 19.20 1.51
C LYS A 45 24.35 18.95 2.74
N ALA A 46 24.83 18.11 3.63
CA ALA A 46 24.25 17.95 4.95
C ALA A 46 24.35 19.25 5.76
N ILE A 47 23.24 19.63 6.38
CA ILE A 47 23.16 20.80 7.25
C ILE A 47 23.23 20.34 8.70
N ALA A 48 24.15 20.92 9.49
CA ALA A 48 24.20 20.72 10.93
C ALA A 48 23.15 21.60 11.60
N GLU A 49 22.02 20.99 11.96
CA GLU A 49 20.91 21.67 12.64
C GLU A 49 20.84 21.33 14.13
N LYS A 50 20.18 22.22 14.87
CA LYS A 50 19.84 21.90 16.26
C LYS A 50 18.77 20.81 16.27
N PRO A 51 18.98 19.70 17.00
CA PRO A 51 18.01 18.60 17.04
C PRO A 51 16.64 19.07 17.51
N LEU A 52 15.59 18.68 16.79
CA LEU A 52 14.21 18.84 17.24
C LEU A 52 13.98 18.04 18.53
N LYS A 53 13.14 18.56 19.40
CA LYS A 53 12.69 17.80 20.58
C LYS A 53 11.86 16.60 20.14
N ASP A 54 11.94 15.53 20.91
CA ASP A 54 11.09 14.37 20.65
C ASP A 54 9.61 14.72 20.80
N VAL A 55 8.78 14.10 19.96
CA VAL A 55 7.32 14.13 20.13
C VAL A 55 6.88 12.98 21.03
N ALA A 56 5.65 13.06 21.53
CA ALA A 56 5.05 11.96 22.25
C ALA A 56 4.98 10.72 21.37
N ARG A 57 5.22 9.55 21.96
CA ARG A 57 5.10 8.29 21.23
C ARG A 57 3.66 8.05 20.79
N PRO A 58 3.41 7.58 19.57
CA PRO A 58 2.08 7.17 19.15
C PRO A 58 1.60 6.00 20.03
N ALA A 59 0.34 6.05 20.47
CA ALA A 59 -0.30 4.87 21.01
C ALA A 59 -0.68 3.95 19.85
N TYR A 60 -0.29 2.67 19.92
CA TYR A 60 -0.67 1.71 18.90
C TYR A 60 -2.19 1.68 18.73
N ARG A 61 -2.64 1.88 17.51
CA ARG A 61 -4.01 1.69 17.09
C ARG A 61 -3.99 0.93 15.78
N LYS A 62 -4.66 -0.20 15.75
CA LYS A 62 -4.80 -1.01 14.55
C LYS A 62 -5.47 -0.21 13.43
N PRO A 63 -4.89 -0.14 12.22
CA PRO A 63 -5.54 0.50 11.09
C PRO A 63 -6.77 -0.32 10.64
N GLU A 64 -7.84 0.36 10.30
CA GLU A 64 -9.04 -0.24 9.70
C GLU A 64 -9.14 0.14 8.21
N PHE A 65 -8.80 1.39 7.88
CA PHE A 65 -8.81 1.91 6.51
C PHE A 65 -7.58 2.77 6.23
N ILE A 66 -6.65 2.21 5.47
CA ILE A 66 -5.41 2.86 5.01
C ILE A 66 -5.66 3.55 3.67
N TYR A 67 -5.22 4.79 3.55
CA TYR A 67 -5.29 5.57 2.32
C TYR A 67 -3.88 5.89 1.85
N GLU A 68 -3.43 5.17 0.81
CA GLU A 68 -2.11 5.34 0.20
C GLU A 68 -2.12 6.56 -0.72
N LEU A 69 -1.17 7.47 -0.56
CA LEU A 69 -1.07 8.64 -1.42
C LEU A 69 0.37 9.08 -1.73
N ASN A 70 0.57 9.57 -2.95
CA ASN A 70 1.75 10.34 -3.33
C ASN A 70 1.50 11.81 -2.99
N VAL A 71 2.39 12.42 -2.20
CA VAL A 71 2.23 13.81 -1.69
C VAL A 71 1.99 14.81 -2.82
N LYS A 72 2.83 14.73 -3.87
CA LYS A 72 2.75 15.67 -5.00
C LYS A 72 1.50 15.42 -5.86
N ALA A 73 1.32 14.20 -6.32
CA ALA A 73 0.23 13.84 -7.22
C ALA A 73 -1.14 14.14 -6.60
N PHE A 74 -1.28 13.96 -5.29
CA PHE A 74 -2.54 14.13 -4.59
C PHE A 74 -3.08 15.57 -4.63
N THR A 75 -2.21 16.57 -4.45
CA THR A 75 -2.68 17.95 -4.30
C THR A 75 -2.24 18.91 -5.41
N GLN A 76 -1.39 18.49 -6.35
CA GLN A 76 -0.80 19.36 -7.38
C GLN A 76 -1.86 20.12 -8.20
N LEU A 77 -2.96 19.46 -8.56
CA LEU A 77 -4.08 20.07 -9.29
C LEU A 77 -5.29 20.37 -8.41
N HIS A 78 -5.16 20.31 -7.08
CA HIS A 78 -6.31 20.52 -6.20
C HIS A 78 -6.75 22.00 -6.20
N PRO A 79 -7.98 22.35 -6.67
CA PRO A 79 -8.37 23.73 -6.91
C PRO A 79 -8.48 24.59 -5.65
N LYS A 80 -8.75 23.96 -4.48
CA LYS A 80 -8.95 24.66 -3.20
C LYS A 80 -7.70 24.71 -2.31
N VAL A 81 -6.61 24.04 -2.69
CA VAL A 81 -5.32 24.12 -1.98
C VAL A 81 -4.60 25.39 -2.45
N PRO A 82 -4.04 26.21 -1.55
CA PRO A 82 -3.20 27.36 -1.90
C PRO A 82 -2.06 26.94 -2.85
N VAL A 83 -1.81 27.74 -3.88
CA VAL A 83 -0.87 27.38 -4.97
C VAL A 83 0.51 27.06 -4.44
N GLU A 84 0.97 27.81 -3.44
CA GLU A 84 2.29 27.66 -2.80
C GLU A 84 2.44 26.38 -1.97
N LYS A 85 1.33 25.71 -1.63
CA LYS A 85 1.33 24.44 -0.89
C LYS A 85 1.05 23.23 -1.78
N ARG A 86 0.58 23.43 -3.01
CA ARG A 86 0.26 22.32 -3.92
C ARG A 86 1.48 21.44 -4.15
N GLY A 87 1.26 20.14 -4.09
CA GLY A 87 2.30 19.15 -4.28
C GLY A 87 3.27 19.00 -3.10
N THR A 88 3.03 19.70 -1.97
CA THR A 88 3.83 19.54 -0.75
C THR A 88 3.04 18.88 0.37
N ILE A 89 3.76 18.37 1.37
CA ILE A 89 3.13 17.71 2.52
C ILE A 89 2.23 18.67 3.32
N ALA A 90 2.55 19.97 3.38
CA ALA A 90 1.74 20.97 4.05
C ALA A 90 0.31 21.09 3.48
N ALA A 91 0.11 20.71 2.22
CA ALA A 91 -1.21 20.65 1.62
C ALA A 91 -2.15 19.65 2.29
N LEU A 92 -1.61 18.59 2.90
CA LEU A 92 -2.41 17.56 3.58
C LEU A 92 -3.12 18.10 4.83
N ALA A 93 -2.59 19.17 5.42
CA ALA A 93 -3.20 19.87 6.57
C ALA A 93 -4.30 20.88 6.16
N GLU A 94 -4.52 21.09 4.86
CA GLU A 94 -5.55 22.02 4.40
C GLU A 94 -6.98 21.49 4.69
N PRO A 95 -7.91 22.36 5.12
CA PRO A 95 -9.27 21.94 5.48
C PRO A 95 -10.00 21.17 4.38
N CYS A 96 -9.75 21.49 3.10
CA CYS A 96 -10.39 20.80 1.97
C CYS A 96 -9.91 19.34 1.86
N VAL A 97 -8.64 19.06 2.14
CA VAL A 97 -8.06 17.71 2.15
C VAL A 97 -8.57 16.94 3.37
N ILE A 98 -8.49 17.53 4.56
CA ILE A 98 -9.00 16.94 5.80
C ILE A 98 -10.48 16.54 5.67
N ASN A 99 -11.31 17.44 5.10
CA ASN A 99 -12.73 17.17 4.90
C ASN A 99 -12.98 16.05 3.88
N HIS A 100 -12.16 15.93 2.84
CA HIS A 100 -12.24 14.82 1.89
C HIS A 100 -11.94 13.48 2.59
N LEU A 101 -10.82 13.40 3.32
CA LEU A 101 -10.42 12.18 4.05
C LEU A 101 -11.48 11.76 5.09
N LYS A 102 -12.07 12.74 5.79
CA LYS A 102 -13.19 12.49 6.73
C LYS A 102 -14.44 12.01 6.00
N LYS A 103 -14.76 12.56 4.82
CA LYS A 103 -15.95 12.19 4.03
C LYS A 103 -15.94 10.70 3.65
N ILE A 104 -14.75 10.15 3.38
CA ILE A 104 -14.58 8.72 3.08
C ILE A 104 -14.16 7.89 4.31
N SER A 105 -14.07 8.54 5.49
CA SER A 105 -13.76 7.88 6.78
C SER A 105 -12.40 7.17 6.84
N VAL A 106 -11.36 7.74 6.24
CA VAL A 106 -9.97 7.29 6.40
C VAL A 106 -9.57 7.37 7.87
N ASP A 107 -8.81 6.40 8.36
CA ASP A 107 -8.21 6.45 9.69
C ASP A 107 -6.67 6.50 9.67
N THR A 108 -6.06 5.99 8.60
CA THR A 108 -4.61 5.92 8.46
C THR A 108 -4.19 6.40 7.06
N ILE A 109 -3.27 7.33 7.00
CA ILE A 109 -2.69 7.84 5.74
C ILE A 109 -1.34 7.16 5.57
N GLU A 110 -1.14 6.49 4.43
CA GLU A 110 0.15 5.93 4.01
C GLU A 110 0.77 6.86 2.98
N LEU A 111 1.88 7.50 3.35
CA LEU A 111 2.62 8.39 2.45
C LEU A 111 3.62 7.58 1.66
N MET A 112 3.53 7.59 0.33
CA MET A 112 4.61 7.12 -0.54
C MET A 112 5.91 7.85 -0.18
N PRO A 113 7.11 7.34 -0.56
CA PRO A 113 8.38 7.82 -0.03
C PRO A 113 8.56 9.33 -0.09
N ILE A 114 8.98 9.92 1.03
CA ILE A 114 9.29 11.35 1.18
C ILE A 114 10.73 11.61 1.65
N THR A 115 11.54 10.58 1.85
CA THR A 115 12.98 10.72 2.12
C THR A 115 13.72 11.12 0.85
N ALA A 116 14.84 11.80 0.98
CA ALA A 116 15.61 12.33 -0.15
C ALA A 116 15.96 11.24 -1.18
N TRP A 117 15.48 11.42 -2.41
CA TRP A 117 15.70 10.50 -3.53
C TRP A 117 16.38 11.18 -4.70
N ILE A 118 16.82 10.41 -5.69
CA ILE A 118 17.41 10.88 -6.94
C ILE A 118 16.74 10.17 -8.12
N ASP A 119 16.60 10.86 -9.27
CA ASP A 119 16.12 10.23 -10.49
C ASP A 119 17.04 9.11 -10.98
N GLU A 120 16.47 8.09 -11.59
CA GLU A 120 17.22 7.01 -12.23
C GLU A 120 18.00 7.55 -13.45
N ARG A 121 19.21 7.01 -13.65
CA ARG A 121 20.11 7.43 -14.73
C ARG A 121 19.45 7.48 -16.11
N HIS A 122 18.59 6.53 -16.43
CA HIS A 122 17.93 6.46 -17.74
C HIS A 122 16.86 7.54 -17.93
N LEU A 123 16.20 7.99 -16.86
CA LEU A 123 15.19 9.05 -16.92
C LEU A 123 15.78 10.39 -17.35
N HIS A 124 16.98 10.71 -16.91
CA HIS A 124 17.66 11.95 -17.28
C HIS A 124 17.80 12.10 -18.81
N ALA A 125 18.21 11.03 -19.50
CA ALA A 125 18.34 11.03 -20.97
C ALA A 125 17.01 11.20 -21.70
N LEU A 126 15.89 10.85 -21.05
CA LEU A 126 14.54 10.94 -21.58
C LEU A 126 13.83 12.25 -21.20
N GLY A 127 14.45 13.08 -20.33
CA GLY A 127 13.80 14.28 -19.79
C GLY A 127 12.62 13.96 -18.87
N LEU A 128 12.64 12.79 -18.23
CA LEU A 128 11.66 12.32 -17.26
C LEU A 128 12.21 12.43 -15.83
N SER A 129 11.32 12.38 -14.84
CA SER A 129 11.67 12.43 -13.42
C SER A 129 10.90 11.36 -12.63
N ASN A 130 11.52 10.84 -11.59
CA ASN A 130 10.89 9.90 -10.67
C ASN A 130 9.80 10.61 -9.83
N ALA A 131 8.54 10.23 -10.06
CA ALA A 131 7.39 10.81 -9.37
C ALA A 131 7.05 10.11 -8.04
N TRP A 132 7.59 8.91 -7.80
CA TRP A 132 7.20 8.07 -6.66
C TRP A 132 8.14 8.17 -5.46
N GLY A 133 9.44 8.41 -5.69
CA GLY A 133 10.44 8.51 -4.63
C GLY A 133 11.07 7.18 -4.20
N TYR A 134 10.81 6.05 -4.89
CA TYR A 134 11.43 4.75 -4.57
C TYR A 134 12.87 4.62 -5.07
N ASN A 135 13.69 5.66 -4.88
CA ASN A 135 15.11 5.64 -5.26
C ASN A 135 15.93 6.48 -4.25
N PRO A 136 15.94 6.12 -2.95
CA PRO A 136 16.49 6.95 -1.88
C PRO A 136 18.00 7.06 -1.95
N VAL A 137 18.53 8.23 -1.55
CA VAL A 137 19.98 8.44 -1.39
C VAL A 137 20.42 8.13 0.04
N GLN A 138 19.55 8.39 1.02
CA GLN A 138 19.76 8.10 2.44
C GLN A 138 18.40 8.03 3.17
N PHE A 139 18.37 7.66 4.46
CA PHE A 139 17.13 7.24 5.12
C PHE A 139 16.58 8.24 6.15
N PHE A 140 17.25 9.39 6.41
CA PHE A 140 16.86 10.33 7.48
C PHE A 140 16.27 11.63 6.93
N ALA A 141 16.95 12.29 5.99
CA ALA A 141 16.51 13.60 5.51
C ALA A 141 15.28 13.48 4.62
N ILE A 142 14.41 14.46 4.77
CA ILE A 142 13.21 14.60 3.95
C ILE A 142 13.60 15.29 2.64
N ASP A 143 13.00 14.85 1.54
CA ASP A 143 13.15 15.50 0.24
C ASP A 143 12.47 16.86 0.23
N LEU A 144 13.20 17.90 -0.17
CA LEU A 144 12.70 19.27 -0.17
C LEU A 144 11.66 19.55 -1.27
N GLN A 145 11.50 18.65 -2.25
CA GLN A 145 10.39 18.75 -3.21
C GLN A 145 9.07 18.32 -2.56
N ALA A 146 9.09 17.29 -1.69
CA ALA A 146 7.93 16.85 -0.95
C ALA A 146 7.61 17.74 0.26
N ALA A 147 8.64 18.31 0.91
CA ALA A 147 8.50 19.18 2.07
C ALA A 147 9.56 20.30 2.05
N PRO A 148 9.28 21.46 1.42
CA PRO A 148 10.22 22.58 1.34
C PRO A 148 10.71 23.11 2.72
N GLY A 149 9.91 22.97 3.76
CA GLY A 149 10.29 23.26 5.14
C GLY A 149 10.98 22.10 5.89
N GLY A 150 11.34 21.04 5.16
CA GLY A 150 12.05 19.87 5.70
C GLY A 150 11.27 19.14 6.80
N LEU A 151 12.01 18.56 7.74
CA LEU A 151 11.47 17.75 8.82
C LEU A 151 10.46 18.50 9.71
N GLN A 152 10.64 19.82 9.90
CA GLN A 152 9.71 20.62 10.70
C GLN A 152 8.33 20.72 10.05
N GLU A 153 8.27 20.89 8.72
CA GLU A 153 7.01 20.92 7.98
C GLU A 153 6.28 19.58 8.06
N VAL A 154 7.01 18.46 7.93
CA VAL A 154 6.45 17.12 8.11
C VAL A 154 5.84 16.95 9.49
N ARG A 155 6.59 17.33 10.54
CA ARG A 155 6.14 17.28 11.93
C ARG A 155 4.88 18.11 12.18
N ASP A 156 4.84 19.33 11.68
CA ASP A 156 3.70 20.25 11.87
C ASP A 156 2.46 19.71 11.15
N THR A 157 2.63 19.20 9.94
CA THR A 157 1.55 18.57 9.18
C THR A 157 1.00 17.34 9.90
N ILE A 158 1.86 16.41 10.34
CA ILE A 158 1.44 15.23 11.09
C ILE A 158 0.72 15.62 12.39
N SER A 159 1.21 16.63 13.10
CA SER A 159 0.56 17.13 14.31
C SER A 159 -0.88 17.61 14.03
N ILE A 160 -1.11 18.29 12.91
CA ILE A 160 -2.47 18.72 12.50
C ILE A 160 -3.32 17.50 12.13
N LEU A 161 -2.78 16.55 11.39
CA LEU A 161 -3.50 15.33 11.03
C LEU A 161 -3.91 14.52 12.27
N HIS A 162 -3.03 14.41 13.28
CA HIS A 162 -3.35 13.78 14.56
C HIS A 162 -4.50 14.49 15.32
N GLN A 163 -4.59 15.82 15.25
CA GLN A 163 -5.71 16.59 15.84
C GLN A 163 -7.05 16.25 15.18
N HIS A 164 -7.02 15.66 14.00
CA HIS A 164 -8.17 15.19 13.25
C HIS A 164 -8.36 13.68 13.29
N ASP A 165 -7.68 12.98 14.22
CA ASP A 165 -7.72 11.53 14.45
C ASP A 165 -7.16 10.65 13.31
N PHE A 166 -6.39 11.22 12.36
CA PHE A 166 -5.67 10.44 11.38
C PHE A 166 -4.36 9.90 11.95
N ARG A 167 -3.99 8.68 11.56
CA ARG A 167 -2.65 8.14 11.69
C ARG A 167 -1.86 8.42 10.41
N VAL A 168 -0.55 8.54 10.54
CA VAL A 168 0.33 8.73 9.40
C VAL A 168 1.44 7.70 9.44
N ILE A 169 1.54 6.88 8.40
CA ILE A 169 2.66 5.94 8.21
C ILE A 169 3.46 6.35 6.98
N LEU A 170 4.75 6.07 7.01
CA LEU A 170 5.63 6.31 5.87
C LEU A 170 5.94 5.03 5.14
N ASP A 171 5.88 5.07 3.83
CA ASP A 171 6.49 4.06 2.99
C ASP A 171 7.99 4.30 2.93
N VAL A 172 8.78 3.29 3.34
CA VAL A 172 10.22 3.39 3.48
C VAL A 172 10.94 2.37 2.62
N VAL A 173 11.88 2.87 1.83
CA VAL A 173 12.71 2.08 0.93
C VAL A 173 14.06 1.83 1.61
N LEU A 174 14.23 0.66 2.22
CA LEU A 174 15.44 0.28 2.95
C LEU A 174 16.24 -0.81 2.23
N ASN A 175 15.68 -1.35 1.18
CA ASN A 175 16.19 -2.52 0.47
C ASN A 175 17.23 -2.18 -0.60
N HIS A 176 17.22 -0.95 -1.14
CA HIS A 176 18.17 -0.46 -2.14
C HIS A 176 18.44 1.03 -1.98
N SER A 177 19.33 1.58 -2.81
CA SER A 177 19.57 3.02 -2.88
C SER A 177 19.72 3.50 -4.32
N GLY A 178 19.55 4.82 -4.52
CA GLY A 178 19.72 5.50 -5.79
C GLY A 178 21.15 5.50 -6.33
N GLU A 179 22.12 4.89 -5.64
CA GLU A 179 23.44 4.61 -6.19
C GLU A 179 23.42 3.51 -7.27
N SER A 180 22.27 2.81 -7.46
CA SER A 180 21.97 1.90 -8.55
C SER A 180 23.02 0.78 -8.77
N ASP A 181 23.24 0.36 -10.03
CA ASP A 181 24.19 -0.67 -10.43
C ASP A 181 25.66 -0.22 -10.34
N GLN A 182 26.57 -1.04 -10.82
CA GLN A 182 28.02 -0.73 -10.87
C GLN A 182 28.37 0.53 -11.67
N PHE A 183 27.48 1.03 -12.53
CA PHE A 183 27.65 2.24 -13.34
C PHE A 183 26.89 3.44 -12.75
N GLY A 184 26.23 3.26 -11.62
CA GLY A 184 25.46 4.29 -10.95
C GLY A 184 26.34 5.34 -10.25
N PRO A 185 25.72 6.41 -9.73
CA PRO A 185 26.43 7.50 -9.06
C PRO A 185 27.06 7.05 -7.74
N THR A 186 28.07 7.80 -7.29
CA THR A 186 28.66 7.65 -5.95
C THR A 186 28.23 8.85 -5.10
N LEU A 187 27.30 8.62 -4.17
CA LEU A 187 26.61 9.69 -3.44
C LEU A 187 26.80 9.63 -1.92
N SER A 188 26.83 8.42 -1.34
CA SER A 188 26.87 8.19 0.10
C SER A 188 27.51 6.84 0.41
N PHE A 189 26.71 5.79 0.55
CA PHE A 189 27.07 4.46 1.05
C PHE A 189 28.22 3.82 0.28
N ARG A 190 28.14 3.83 -1.04
CA ARG A 190 29.12 3.23 -1.96
C ARG A 190 30.52 3.81 -1.80
N GLY A 191 30.58 5.13 -1.63
CA GLY A 191 31.84 5.84 -1.49
C GLY A 191 32.46 5.68 -0.10
N LEU A 192 31.65 5.42 0.93
CA LEU A 192 32.10 5.20 2.31
C LEU A 192 32.64 3.78 2.50
N ASP A 193 31.78 2.79 2.37
CA ASP A 193 32.13 1.37 2.50
C ASP A 193 31.14 0.49 1.73
N SER A 194 31.41 0.29 0.44
CA SER A 194 30.52 -0.53 -0.40
C SER A 194 30.33 -1.95 0.13
N ALA A 195 31.32 -2.52 0.79
CA ALA A 195 31.26 -3.89 1.29
C ALA A 195 30.37 -4.04 2.55
N ALA A 196 30.30 -2.99 3.38
CA ALA A 196 29.43 -2.97 4.55
C ALA A 196 27.99 -2.67 4.18
N TYR A 197 27.76 -1.65 3.31
CA TYR A 197 26.42 -1.18 3.01
C TYR A 197 25.66 -2.02 1.99
N TYR A 198 26.34 -2.68 1.04
CA TYR A 198 25.70 -3.46 -0.01
C TYR A 198 25.98 -4.94 0.09
N ALA A 199 25.01 -5.73 -0.30
CA ALA A 199 25.15 -7.16 -0.44
C ALA A 199 25.95 -7.51 -1.70
N HIS A 200 26.95 -8.37 -1.57
CA HIS A 200 27.83 -8.79 -2.65
C HIS A 200 27.91 -10.30 -2.75
N ALA A 201 28.02 -10.81 -3.97
CA ALA A 201 28.34 -12.18 -4.27
C ALA A 201 29.52 -12.22 -5.26
N ARG A 202 30.62 -12.89 -4.89
CA ARG A 202 31.84 -13.01 -5.73
C ARG A 202 32.41 -11.66 -6.21
N GLY A 203 32.25 -10.60 -5.39
CA GLY A 203 32.72 -9.25 -5.70
C GLY A 203 31.77 -8.39 -6.53
N GLU A 204 30.61 -8.92 -6.95
CA GLU A 204 29.58 -8.19 -7.67
C GLU A 204 28.41 -7.83 -6.74
N LEU A 205 27.72 -6.73 -7.02
CA LEU A 205 26.52 -6.32 -6.31
C LEU A 205 25.38 -7.35 -6.53
N ILE A 206 24.73 -7.75 -5.46
CA ILE A 206 23.46 -8.49 -5.53
C ILE A 206 22.37 -7.50 -5.92
N ASN A 207 21.45 -7.94 -6.81
CA ASN A 207 20.32 -7.15 -7.29
C ASN A 207 19.00 -7.91 -7.09
N ASP A 208 18.67 -8.25 -5.84
CA ASP A 208 17.39 -8.90 -5.49
C ASP A 208 16.21 -7.91 -5.55
N THR A 209 16.48 -6.62 -5.69
CA THR A 209 15.50 -5.54 -5.72
C THR A 209 15.08 -5.12 -7.14
N GLY A 210 15.88 -5.46 -8.16
CA GLY A 210 15.69 -4.98 -9.52
C GLY A 210 16.24 -3.57 -9.79
N CYS A 211 16.68 -2.84 -8.74
CA CYS A 211 17.13 -1.44 -8.83
C CYS A 211 18.65 -1.29 -8.98
N GLY A 212 19.37 -2.40 -9.18
CA GLY A 212 20.82 -2.42 -9.42
C GLY A 212 21.67 -2.75 -8.20
N ASN A 213 21.12 -2.67 -7.00
CA ASN A 213 21.80 -3.02 -5.76
C ASN A 213 20.81 -3.57 -4.71
N THR A 214 21.35 -4.19 -3.67
CA THR A 214 20.61 -4.61 -2.48
C THR A 214 21.41 -4.16 -1.26
N ILE A 215 20.77 -3.46 -0.34
CA ILE A 215 21.38 -3.05 0.94
C ILE A 215 21.61 -4.29 1.81
N ASN A 216 22.77 -4.36 2.47
CA ASN A 216 23.15 -5.45 3.37
C ASN A 216 22.50 -5.29 4.75
N LEU A 217 21.21 -5.60 4.86
CA LEU A 217 20.43 -5.45 6.08
C LEU A 217 20.78 -6.48 7.18
N ASN A 218 21.81 -7.31 6.96
CA ASN A 218 22.39 -8.20 7.97
C ASN A 218 23.66 -7.63 8.60
N HIS A 219 24.24 -6.56 8.03
CA HIS A 219 25.45 -5.96 8.59
C HIS A 219 25.09 -5.14 9.85
N PRO A 220 25.79 -5.35 11.00
CA PRO A 220 25.40 -4.72 12.27
C PRO A 220 25.27 -3.19 12.21
N HIS A 221 26.20 -2.49 11.56
CA HIS A 221 26.14 -1.03 11.42
C HIS A 221 24.99 -0.57 10.53
N VAL A 222 24.61 -1.34 9.51
CA VAL A 222 23.45 -1.04 8.65
C VAL A 222 22.16 -1.24 9.43
N VAL A 223 22.06 -2.33 10.21
CA VAL A 223 20.92 -2.56 11.13
C VAL A 223 20.76 -1.40 12.11
N GLU A 224 21.87 -0.97 12.74
CA GLU A 224 21.87 0.16 13.68
C GLU A 224 21.41 1.46 13.00
N MET A 225 21.92 1.76 11.80
CA MET A 225 21.54 2.93 11.02
C MET A 225 20.07 2.92 10.66
N VAL A 226 19.54 1.80 10.18
CA VAL A 226 18.13 1.66 9.82
C VAL A 226 17.21 1.84 11.03
N VAL A 227 17.52 1.18 12.15
CA VAL A 227 16.75 1.36 13.39
C VAL A 227 16.78 2.83 13.85
N ALA A 228 17.94 3.50 13.74
CA ALA A 228 18.06 4.92 14.08
C ALA A 228 17.22 5.81 13.15
N ALA A 229 17.18 5.52 11.84
CA ALA A 229 16.35 6.25 10.87
C ALA A 229 14.85 6.10 11.15
N LEU A 230 14.39 4.87 11.43
CA LEU A 230 12.99 4.62 11.81
C LEU A 230 12.62 5.34 13.12
N ARG A 231 13.49 5.26 14.14
CA ARG A 231 13.30 6.01 15.39
C ARG A 231 13.26 7.52 15.16
N HIS A 232 14.08 8.02 14.24
CA HIS A 232 14.08 9.44 13.86
C HIS A 232 12.71 9.86 13.29
N GLY A 233 12.12 9.10 12.37
CA GLY A 233 10.77 9.33 11.85
C GLY A 233 9.73 9.39 12.97
N VAL A 234 9.72 8.41 13.88
CA VAL A 234 8.77 8.38 15.02
C VAL A 234 9.00 9.53 15.99
N LEU A 235 10.23 9.73 16.45
CA LEU A 235 10.52 10.66 17.55
C LEU A 235 10.57 12.12 17.10
N LYS A 236 10.95 12.39 15.85
CA LYS A 236 11.15 13.75 15.35
C LYS A 236 10.01 14.23 14.45
N ALA A 237 9.51 13.39 13.56
CA ALA A 237 8.38 13.72 12.70
C ALA A 237 7.01 13.37 13.32
N GLY A 238 6.95 12.37 14.21
CA GLY A 238 5.70 11.94 14.84
C GLY A 238 4.92 10.90 14.04
N VAL A 239 5.58 10.15 13.13
CA VAL A 239 4.89 9.10 12.36
C VAL A 239 4.42 7.96 13.26
N ASP A 240 3.29 7.34 12.91
CA ASP A 240 2.66 6.25 13.65
C ASP A 240 3.19 4.87 13.24
N GLY A 241 3.96 4.80 12.16
CA GLY A 241 4.50 3.55 11.66
C GLY A 241 5.06 3.62 10.25
N PHE A 242 5.25 2.45 9.67
CA PHE A 242 5.94 2.30 8.38
C PHE A 242 5.31 1.18 7.54
N ARG A 243 5.29 1.37 6.24
CA ARG A 243 5.22 0.31 5.26
C ARG A 243 6.62 0.10 4.68
N PHE A 244 7.08 -1.12 4.64
CA PHE A 244 8.41 -1.49 4.17
C PHE A 244 8.33 -2.01 2.74
N ASP A 245 8.92 -1.25 1.83
CA ASP A 245 9.08 -1.63 0.43
C ASP A 245 9.97 -2.85 0.29
N LEU A 246 9.59 -3.83 -0.56
CA LEU A 246 10.29 -5.09 -0.78
C LEU A 246 10.80 -5.71 0.55
N ALA A 247 9.93 -5.80 1.55
CA ALA A 247 10.31 -6.15 2.92
C ALA A 247 10.98 -7.53 3.05
N THR A 248 10.85 -8.42 2.08
CA THR A 248 11.52 -9.72 2.05
C THR A 248 13.04 -9.59 2.19
N VAL A 249 13.64 -8.51 1.66
CA VAL A 249 15.08 -8.24 1.82
C VAL A 249 15.49 -8.10 3.28
N MET A 250 14.59 -7.60 4.16
CA MET A 250 14.85 -7.42 5.60
C MET A 250 15.02 -8.74 6.35
N GLY A 251 14.38 -9.80 5.85
CA GLY A 251 14.46 -11.14 6.43
C GLY A 251 15.38 -12.10 5.67
N ARG A 252 16.04 -11.64 4.61
CA ARG A 252 16.87 -12.48 3.74
C ARG A 252 18.21 -12.81 4.37
N MET A 253 18.43 -14.09 4.66
CA MET A 253 19.68 -14.67 5.15
C MET A 253 20.32 -15.54 4.07
N ALA A 254 21.53 -16.08 4.33
CA ALA A 254 22.26 -16.92 3.37
C ALA A 254 21.51 -18.23 2.99
N ASP A 255 20.66 -18.72 3.86
CA ASP A 255 19.88 -19.96 3.71
C ASP A 255 18.38 -19.72 3.43
N GLY A 256 17.95 -18.46 3.24
CA GLY A 256 16.57 -18.12 2.91
C GLY A 256 16.01 -16.98 3.75
N PHE A 257 14.68 -16.88 3.76
CA PHE A 257 13.97 -15.87 4.56
C PHE A 257 13.76 -16.35 6.00
N HIS A 258 14.07 -15.47 6.95
CA HIS A 258 13.87 -15.68 8.38
C HIS A 258 13.09 -14.50 9.01
N ALA A 259 11.96 -14.80 9.64
CA ALA A 259 11.16 -13.78 10.33
C ALA A 259 11.86 -13.21 11.58
N ASP A 260 12.90 -13.85 12.07
CA ASP A 260 13.73 -13.41 13.18
C ASP A 260 15.14 -12.95 12.74
N ALA A 261 15.31 -12.60 11.47
CA ALA A 261 16.52 -11.99 10.94
C ALA A 261 16.94 -10.75 11.75
N PRO A 262 18.23 -10.37 11.77
CA PRO A 262 18.76 -9.33 12.65
C PRO A 262 17.98 -8.03 12.64
N LEU A 263 17.61 -7.50 11.48
CA LEU A 263 16.88 -6.24 11.37
C LEU A 263 15.43 -6.38 11.87
N LEU A 264 14.70 -7.41 11.45
CA LEU A 264 13.32 -7.63 11.90
C LEU A 264 13.27 -7.76 13.43
N LYS A 265 14.18 -8.53 13.99
CA LYS A 265 14.31 -8.70 15.44
C LYS A 265 14.70 -7.40 16.17
N ALA A 266 15.57 -6.59 15.57
CA ALA A 266 15.97 -5.31 16.14
C ALA A 266 14.77 -4.33 16.18
N ILE A 267 13.95 -4.29 15.14
CA ILE A 267 12.73 -3.47 15.08
C ILE A 267 11.70 -3.94 16.10
N GLU A 268 11.43 -5.24 16.21
CA GLU A 268 10.45 -5.78 17.16
C GLU A 268 10.84 -5.56 18.63
N ASN A 269 12.13 -5.56 18.94
CA ASN A 269 12.63 -5.36 20.29
C ASN A 269 12.91 -3.89 20.64
N ASP A 270 12.84 -2.99 19.67
CA ASP A 270 13.08 -1.57 19.93
C ASP A 270 11.89 -0.94 20.68
N PRO A 271 12.09 -0.29 21.84
CA PRO A 271 11.02 0.22 22.67
C PRO A 271 10.23 1.37 22.05
N VAL A 272 10.73 1.99 20.97
CA VAL A 272 10.01 2.99 20.18
C VAL A 272 9.20 2.30 19.10
N LEU A 273 9.84 1.43 18.31
CA LEU A 273 9.28 0.84 17.10
C LEU A 273 8.28 -0.28 17.40
N ALA A 274 8.41 -1.01 18.50
CA ALA A 274 7.49 -2.08 18.90
C ALA A 274 6.03 -1.62 19.07
N ASN A 275 5.79 -0.31 19.21
CA ASN A 275 4.45 0.28 19.35
C ASN A 275 3.99 1.00 18.07
N CYS A 276 4.67 0.79 16.95
CA CYS A 276 4.32 1.36 15.66
C CYS A 276 3.50 0.38 14.81
N ILE A 277 2.80 0.91 13.80
CA ILE A 277 2.21 0.13 12.73
C ILE A 277 3.35 -0.27 11.81
N LEU A 278 3.58 -1.59 11.62
CA LEU A 278 4.68 -2.12 10.82
C LEU A 278 4.08 -3.02 9.74
N ILE A 279 4.02 -2.55 8.50
CA ILE A 279 3.40 -3.25 7.37
C ILE A 279 4.49 -3.74 6.42
N ALA A 280 4.45 -5.01 6.03
CA ALA A 280 5.37 -5.56 5.06
C ALA A 280 4.74 -5.64 3.65
N GLU A 281 5.50 -5.23 2.64
CA GLU A 281 5.34 -5.73 1.29
C GLU A 281 6.08 -7.06 1.18
N PRO A 282 5.36 -8.20 1.11
CA PRO A 282 5.97 -9.51 1.37
C PRO A 282 6.58 -10.17 0.13
N TRP A 283 7.22 -9.42 -0.74
CA TRP A 283 7.93 -9.94 -1.92
C TRP A 283 9.17 -9.12 -2.27
N ASP A 284 10.03 -9.72 -3.08
CA ASP A 284 11.12 -9.11 -3.84
C ASP A 284 11.41 -9.96 -5.10
N LEU A 285 12.42 -9.58 -5.90
CA LEU A 285 12.77 -10.27 -7.15
C LEU A 285 13.83 -11.38 -6.96
N GLY A 286 14.41 -11.50 -5.78
CA GLY A 286 15.44 -12.49 -5.48
C GLY A 286 14.90 -13.91 -5.33
N PRO A 287 15.78 -14.90 -5.26
CA PRO A 287 15.39 -16.30 -5.01
C PRO A 287 14.59 -16.44 -3.72
N GLY A 288 13.43 -17.12 -3.77
CA GLY A 288 12.55 -17.26 -2.60
C GLY A 288 11.94 -15.94 -2.14
N GLY A 289 11.82 -14.94 -3.03
CA GLY A 289 11.40 -13.59 -2.69
C GLY A 289 9.94 -13.44 -2.26
N TYR A 290 9.05 -14.38 -2.57
CA TYR A 290 7.64 -14.31 -2.19
C TYR A 290 7.41 -14.91 -0.79
N GLN A 291 7.08 -14.07 0.20
CA GLN A 291 7.00 -14.43 1.62
C GLN A 291 5.67 -14.06 2.29
N LEU A 292 4.58 -13.95 1.52
CA LEU A 292 3.26 -13.64 2.06
C LEU A 292 2.84 -14.65 3.15
N GLY A 293 2.55 -14.15 4.35
CA GLY A 293 2.17 -14.91 5.54
C GLY A 293 3.36 -15.31 6.45
N ASN A 294 4.60 -15.02 6.05
CA ASN A 294 5.80 -15.47 6.76
C ASN A 294 6.47 -14.40 7.64
N PHE A 295 6.01 -13.15 7.61
CA PHE A 295 6.53 -12.08 8.47
C PHE A 295 6.12 -12.28 9.94
N PRO A 296 6.76 -11.56 10.91
CA PRO A 296 6.41 -11.67 12.32
C PRO A 296 4.91 -11.53 12.59
N VAL A 297 4.41 -12.13 13.65
CA VAL A 297 2.96 -12.27 13.92
C VAL A 297 2.24 -10.91 13.98
N ASN A 298 2.92 -9.89 14.48
CA ASN A 298 2.34 -8.55 14.66
C ASN A 298 2.45 -7.66 13.40
N TRP A 299 3.05 -8.15 12.31
CA TRP A 299 3.20 -7.40 11.06
C TRP A 299 2.05 -7.72 10.10
N PRO A 300 1.16 -6.78 9.79
CA PRO A 300 0.28 -6.89 8.63
C PRO A 300 1.09 -6.93 7.33
N GLU A 301 0.50 -7.55 6.32
CA GLU A 301 1.15 -7.75 5.02
C GLU A 301 0.21 -7.36 3.88
N TRP A 302 0.73 -6.68 2.87
CA TRP A 302 0.00 -6.45 1.63
C TRP A 302 -0.37 -7.79 0.99
N ASN A 303 -1.65 -8.01 0.70
CA ASN A 303 -2.16 -9.29 0.21
C ASN A 303 -2.47 -9.24 -1.29
N ASP A 304 -1.49 -9.57 -2.12
CA ASP A 304 -1.65 -9.63 -3.57
C ASP A 304 -2.60 -10.75 -4.02
N ARG A 305 -2.74 -11.84 -3.22
CA ARG A 305 -3.74 -12.88 -3.49
C ARG A 305 -5.15 -12.33 -3.34
N TYR A 306 -5.40 -11.45 -2.36
CA TYR A 306 -6.69 -10.79 -2.24
C TYR A 306 -7.01 -9.98 -3.50
N ARG A 307 -6.07 -9.13 -3.94
CA ARG A 307 -6.19 -8.33 -5.16
C ARG A 307 -6.55 -9.19 -6.38
N ASP A 308 -5.75 -10.19 -6.63
CA ASP A 308 -5.87 -10.99 -7.86
C ASP A 308 -7.11 -11.90 -7.84
N ASP A 309 -7.44 -12.53 -6.70
CA ASP A 309 -8.61 -13.42 -6.57
C ASP A 309 -9.93 -12.65 -6.66
N LEU A 310 -9.99 -11.43 -6.08
CA LEU A 310 -11.15 -10.56 -6.20
C LEU A 310 -11.37 -10.14 -7.66
N ARG A 311 -10.32 -9.70 -8.36
CA ARG A 311 -10.39 -9.33 -9.76
C ARG A 311 -10.81 -10.50 -10.66
N ARG A 312 -10.31 -11.73 -10.41
CA ARG A 312 -10.71 -12.94 -11.13
C ARG A 312 -12.17 -13.29 -10.95
N PHE A 313 -12.70 -13.16 -9.74
CA PHE A 313 -14.11 -13.42 -9.46
C PHE A 313 -15.01 -12.50 -10.29
N TRP A 314 -14.75 -11.20 -10.26
CA TRP A 314 -15.57 -10.23 -10.99
C TRP A 314 -15.41 -10.36 -12.51
N ARG A 315 -14.27 -10.80 -12.99
CA ARG A 315 -14.08 -11.16 -14.40
C ARG A 315 -14.86 -12.42 -14.82
N GLY A 316 -15.28 -13.25 -13.89
CA GLY A 316 -16.03 -14.48 -14.14
C GLY A 316 -15.16 -15.72 -14.41
N ASP A 317 -13.93 -15.75 -13.89
CA ASP A 317 -13.04 -16.89 -14.03
C ASP A 317 -13.63 -18.14 -13.34
N ALA A 318 -13.45 -19.30 -13.95
CA ALA A 318 -13.94 -20.55 -13.37
C ALA A 318 -13.34 -20.82 -11.99
N TYR A 319 -14.15 -21.31 -11.06
CA TYR A 319 -13.79 -21.62 -9.66
C TYR A 319 -13.30 -20.43 -8.81
N SER A 320 -13.34 -19.21 -9.31
CA SER A 320 -12.88 -18.01 -8.58
C SER A 320 -13.71 -17.69 -7.32
N ALA A 321 -14.96 -18.15 -7.25
CA ALA A 321 -15.79 -18.02 -6.06
C ALA A 321 -15.18 -18.69 -4.82
N ASN A 322 -14.45 -19.81 -4.98
CA ASN A 322 -13.77 -20.52 -3.90
C ASN A 322 -12.64 -19.66 -3.30
N ALA A 323 -11.85 -19.06 -4.18
CA ALA A 323 -10.78 -18.15 -3.75
C ALA A 323 -11.36 -16.90 -3.08
N LEU A 324 -12.37 -16.26 -3.71
CA LEU A 324 -13.03 -15.08 -3.13
C LEU A 324 -13.60 -15.36 -1.75
N ALA A 325 -14.26 -16.51 -1.53
CA ALA A 325 -14.78 -16.88 -0.21
C ALA A 325 -13.70 -16.86 0.88
N THR A 326 -12.52 -17.38 0.57
CA THR A 326 -11.35 -17.34 1.47
C THR A 326 -10.89 -15.90 1.71
N ARG A 327 -10.86 -15.06 0.66
CA ARG A 327 -10.46 -13.64 0.76
C ARG A 327 -11.45 -12.83 1.60
N LEU A 328 -12.76 -13.00 1.38
CA LEU A 328 -13.83 -12.32 2.12
C LEU A 328 -13.76 -12.58 3.64
N THR A 329 -13.29 -13.75 4.03
CA THR A 329 -13.23 -14.18 5.44
C THR A 329 -11.86 -13.96 6.11
N GLY A 330 -10.95 -13.22 5.48
CA GLY A 330 -9.68 -12.78 6.09
C GLY A 330 -8.47 -13.63 5.72
N SER A 331 -8.53 -14.40 4.61
CA SER A 331 -7.38 -15.14 4.05
C SER A 331 -6.71 -16.10 5.05
N SER A 332 -7.50 -16.93 5.71
CA SER A 332 -7.01 -17.88 6.73
C SER A 332 -6.03 -18.93 6.19
N ASP A 333 -6.04 -19.19 4.88
CA ASP A 333 -5.04 -20.03 4.20
C ASP A 333 -3.63 -19.44 4.23
N VAL A 334 -3.51 -18.12 4.45
CA VAL A 334 -2.26 -17.37 4.56
C VAL A 334 -1.99 -16.97 6.01
N PHE A 335 -2.98 -16.39 6.68
CA PHE A 335 -2.82 -15.72 7.97
C PHE A 335 -3.33 -16.52 9.17
N ALA A 336 -3.48 -17.86 9.06
CA ALA A 336 -4.00 -18.71 10.15
C ALA A 336 -3.27 -18.55 11.50
N ARG A 337 -1.99 -18.18 11.48
CA ARG A 337 -1.17 -17.92 12.68
C ARG A 337 -1.26 -16.49 13.19
N LYS A 338 -1.94 -15.63 12.47
CA LYS A 338 -2.14 -14.20 12.75
C LYS A 338 -3.63 -13.93 13.00
N ARG A 339 -4.11 -12.77 12.57
CA ARG A 339 -5.53 -12.37 12.63
C ARG A 339 -6.00 -11.91 11.25
N PRO A 340 -7.30 -11.87 10.98
CA PRO A 340 -7.82 -11.32 9.71
C PRO A 340 -7.24 -9.96 9.35
N SER A 341 -7.04 -9.07 10.34
CA SER A 341 -6.46 -7.74 10.14
C SER A 341 -5.00 -7.72 9.69
N ALA A 342 -4.29 -8.86 9.76
CA ALA A 342 -2.96 -8.98 9.17
C ALA A 342 -2.99 -8.96 7.64
N SER A 343 -4.13 -9.24 7.04
CA SER A 343 -4.35 -9.08 5.60
C SER A 343 -4.66 -7.62 5.28
N ILE A 344 -3.71 -6.91 4.65
CA ILE A 344 -4.00 -5.62 4.02
C ILE A 344 -4.62 -5.92 2.66
N ASN A 345 -5.91 -5.70 2.56
CA ASN A 345 -6.70 -5.97 1.38
C ASN A 345 -6.73 -4.75 0.46
N PHE A 346 -6.38 -4.91 -0.80
CA PHE A 346 -6.42 -3.86 -1.81
C PHE A 346 -6.89 -4.41 -3.17
N ILE A 347 -7.37 -3.52 -4.02
CA ILE A 347 -7.75 -3.83 -5.40
C ILE A 347 -6.65 -3.34 -6.34
N SER A 348 -6.08 -2.19 -6.05
CA SER A 348 -5.04 -1.45 -6.75
C SER A 348 -4.11 -0.80 -5.74
N ALA A 349 -2.89 -0.49 -6.13
CA ALA A 349 -1.91 0.24 -5.34
C ALA A 349 -1.27 1.36 -6.20
N HIS A 350 -0.15 1.95 -5.74
CA HIS A 350 0.60 2.90 -6.56
C HIS A 350 1.14 2.25 -7.84
N ASP A 351 1.58 0.99 -7.75
CA ASP A 351 2.02 0.17 -8.87
C ASP A 351 0.86 -0.67 -9.44
N GLY A 352 0.93 -0.99 -10.74
CA GLY A 352 -0.15 -1.66 -11.43
C GLY A 352 -1.23 -0.71 -11.96
N PHE A 353 -2.31 -1.27 -12.48
CA PHE A 353 -3.45 -0.49 -12.97
C PHE A 353 -4.20 0.18 -11.83
N THR A 354 -4.64 1.44 -12.05
CA THR A 354 -5.61 2.08 -11.17
C THR A 354 -6.95 1.33 -11.19
N LEU A 355 -7.80 1.57 -10.21
CA LEU A 355 -9.13 0.95 -10.14
C LEU A 355 -9.94 1.19 -11.43
N LYS A 356 -9.87 2.39 -12.00
CA LYS A 356 -10.52 2.73 -13.26
C LYS A 356 -9.89 2.01 -14.45
N ASP A 357 -8.56 1.90 -14.47
CA ASP A 357 -7.84 1.27 -15.58
C ASP A 357 -8.05 -0.25 -15.62
N ILE A 358 -8.26 -0.91 -14.48
CA ILE A 358 -8.63 -2.34 -14.39
C ILE A 358 -9.88 -2.65 -15.22
N VAL A 359 -10.85 -1.74 -15.27
CA VAL A 359 -12.11 -1.95 -16.01
C VAL A 359 -12.09 -1.32 -17.40
N THR A 360 -11.02 -0.62 -17.77
CA THR A 360 -10.93 0.13 -19.04
C THR A 360 -9.92 -0.48 -20.02
N TYR A 361 -8.79 -1.02 -19.51
CA TYR A 361 -7.68 -1.49 -20.35
C TYR A 361 -7.47 -3.01 -20.22
N SER A 362 -7.20 -3.66 -21.34
CA SER A 362 -6.87 -5.09 -21.38
C SER A 362 -5.37 -5.36 -21.32
N SER A 363 -4.56 -4.35 -21.59
CA SER A 363 -3.09 -4.42 -21.60
C SER A 363 -2.48 -3.08 -21.21
N LYS A 364 -1.29 -3.13 -20.63
CA LYS A 364 -0.55 -1.93 -20.23
C LYS A 364 -0.15 -1.06 -21.43
N ASN A 365 -0.03 0.24 -21.15
CA ASN A 365 0.48 1.25 -22.08
C ASN A 365 1.50 2.15 -21.37
N ASN A 366 2.74 1.66 -21.23
CA ASN A 366 3.84 2.35 -20.55
C ASN A 366 4.80 3.04 -21.54
N LEU A 367 4.40 3.21 -22.81
CA LEU A 367 5.28 3.79 -23.85
C LEU A 367 5.88 5.15 -23.45
N ASN A 368 5.12 5.95 -22.71
CA ASN A 368 5.58 7.26 -22.24
C ASN A 368 6.71 7.19 -21.19
N ASN A 369 6.97 6.02 -20.59
CA ASN A 369 8.10 5.83 -19.68
C ASN A 369 9.44 5.70 -20.41
N GLY A 370 9.43 5.55 -21.76
CA GLY A 370 10.64 5.46 -22.57
C GLY A 370 11.35 4.10 -22.53
N GLU A 371 10.71 3.08 -21.96
CA GLU A 371 11.24 1.71 -21.80
C GLU A 371 10.63 0.71 -22.79
N GLU A 372 10.06 1.18 -23.90
CA GLU A 372 9.44 0.35 -24.95
C GLU A 372 8.33 -0.56 -24.44
N ASN A 373 7.60 -0.14 -23.39
CA ASN A 373 6.55 -0.91 -22.73
C ASN A 373 7.03 -2.24 -22.10
N ARG A 374 8.33 -2.34 -21.76
CA ARG A 374 8.91 -3.54 -21.10
C ARG A 374 8.70 -3.50 -19.58
N ASP A 375 8.68 -2.31 -19.00
CA ASP A 375 8.48 -2.02 -17.58
C ASP A 375 7.07 -2.34 -17.10
N GLY A 376 6.90 -2.46 -15.78
CA GLY A 376 5.62 -2.80 -15.17
C GLY A 376 5.17 -4.26 -15.38
N LYS A 377 4.12 -4.65 -14.69
CA LYS A 377 3.62 -6.04 -14.68
C LYS A 377 2.95 -6.40 -16.00
N ASN A 378 3.33 -7.52 -16.59
CA ASN A 378 2.62 -8.12 -17.73
C ASN A 378 1.44 -8.98 -17.25
N GLY A 379 0.34 -8.97 -18.01
CA GLY A 379 -0.78 -9.89 -17.79
C GLY A 379 -1.52 -9.64 -16.46
N GLU A 380 -1.64 -8.38 -16.02
CA GLU A 380 -2.50 -8.06 -14.90
C GLU A 380 -3.95 -8.53 -15.12
N VAL A 381 -4.57 -8.98 -14.05
CA VAL A 381 -5.99 -9.35 -14.09
C VAL A 381 -6.82 -8.08 -14.24
N THR A 382 -7.54 -7.96 -15.35
CA THR A 382 -8.44 -6.86 -15.68
C THR A 382 -9.86 -7.36 -15.86
N TRP A 383 -10.85 -6.49 -15.72
CA TRP A 383 -12.26 -6.80 -15.89
C TRP A 383 -12.93 -5.74 -16.77
N LEU A 384 -12.77 -5.87 -18.10
CA LEU A 384 -13.23 -4.88 -19.06
C LEU A 384 -14.73 -4.62 -18.95
N ASN A 385 -15.09 -3.34 -18.96
CA ASN A 385 -16.47 -2.82 -18.81
C ASN A 385 -17.12 -3.20 -17.46
N GLY A 386 -16.33 -3.59 -16.48
CA GLY A 386 -16.81 -3.91 -15.15
C GLY A 386 -17.26 -2.69 -14.34
N ASP A 387 -18.00 -2.93 -13.25
CA ASP A 387 -18.44 -1.89 -12.34
C ASP A 387 -17.46 -1.72 -11.16
N VAL A 388 -16.77 -0.60 -11.09
CA VAL A 388 -15.86 -0.26 -9.99
C VAL A 388 -16.55 -0.29 -8.62
N LYS A 389 -17.86 -0.03 -8.57
CA LYS A 389 -18.66 -0.08 -7.33
C LYS A 389 -18.76 -1.49 -6.77
N ALA A 390 -18.79 -2.52 -7.63
CA ALA A 390 -18.79 -3.91 -7.20
C ALA A 390 -17.45 -4.31 -6.57
N LEU A 391 -16.34 -3.87 -7.17
CA LEU A 391 -14.99 -4.06 -6.63
C LEU A 391 -14.85 -3.39 -5.25
N LEU A 392 -15.20 -2.11 -5.14
CA LEU A 392 -15.15 -1.35 -3.90
C LEU A 392 -16.06 -1.96 -2.82
N ALA A 393 -17.30 -2.30 -3.14
CA ALA A 393 -18.20 -2.92 -2.18
C ALA A 393 -17.66 -4.26 -1.64
N THR A 394 -17.00 -5.05 -2.48
CA THR A 394 -16.35 -6.29 -2.05
C THR A 394 -15.19 -6.01 -1.10
N LEU A 395 -14.33 -5.02 -1.41
CA LEU A 395 -13.23 -4.62 -0.55
C LEU A 395 -13.72 -4.20 0.83
N PHE A 396 -14.68 -3.28 0.89
CA PHE A 396 -15.19 -2.73 2.15
C PHE A 396 -16.02 -3.73 2.97
N LEU A 397 -16.55 -4.78 2.35
CA LEU A 397 -17.34 -5.83 3.01
C LEU A 397 -16.51 -7.11 3.25
N SER A 398 -15.21 -7.08 3.09
CA SER A 398 -14.28 -8.16 3.43
C SER A 398 -13.72 -8.00 4.84
N ARG A 399 -13.39 -9.12 5.51
CA ARG A 399 -12.58 -9.10 6.74
C ARG A 399 -11.13 -8.80 6.39
N GLY A 400 -10.48 -8.02 7.23
CA GLY A 400 -9.10 -7.54 7.02
C GLY A 400 -9.04 -6.03 7.09
N THR A 401 -7.83 -5.49 6.95
CA THR A 401 -7.57 -4.05 6.85
C THR A 401 -7.76 -3.62 5.39
N ILE A 402 -8.45 -2.51 5.17
CA ILE A 402 -8.69 -1.95 3.83
C ILE A 402 -7.52 -1.06 3.45
N LEU A 403 -7.03 -1.19 2.21
CA LEU A 403 -6.16 -0.19 1.59
C LEU A 403 -6.81 0.30 0.28
N LEU A 404 -6.87 1.61 0.12
CA LEU A 404 -7.33 2.29 -1.08
C LEU A 404 -6.28 3.33 -1.50
N THR A 405 -5.94 3.35 -2.78
CA THR A 405 -5.00 4.34 -3.31
C THR A 405 -5.74 5.62 -3.70
N ALA A 406 -5.15 6.75 -3.35
CA ALA A 406 -5.74 8.08 -3.56
C ALA A 406 -6.18 8.31 -5.01
N GLY A 407 -7.42 8.75 -5.15
CA GLY A 407 -8.06 9.00 -6.44
C GLY A 407 -8.89 7.83 -6.96
N ASP A 408 -8.71 6.61 -6.46
CA ASP A 408 -9.53 5.47 -6.89
C ASP A 408 -11.00 5.64 -6.45
N GLU A 409 -11.25 6.37 -5.36
CA GLU A 409 -12.59 6.72 -4.89
C GLU A 409 -13.30 7.77 -5.76
N PHE A 410 -12.62 8.37 -6.74
CA PHE A 410 -13.24 9.29 -7.69
C PHE A 410 -12.88 9.04 -9.15
N GLY A 411 -12.33 7.85 -9.45
CA GLY A 411 -12.15 7.37 -10.82
C GLY A 411 -10.88 7.86 -11.51
N ARG A 412 -9.77 8.06 -10.76
CA ARG A 412 -8.46 8.40 -11.37
C ARG A 412 -8.08 7.36 -12.42
N THR A 413 -7.38 7.81 -13.46
CA THR A 413 -6.81 6.95 -14.50
C THR A 413 -5.38 7.38 -14.81
N GLN A 414 -4.50 6.42 -15.01
CA GLN A 414 -3.15 6.59 -15.55
C GLN A 414 -3.10 6.26 -17.05
N ARG A 415 -4.29 6.22 -17.71
CA ARG A 415 -4.44 5.97 -19.14
C ARG A 415 -3.83 4.65 -19.59
N GLY A 416 -3.91 3.63 -18.73
CA GLY A 416 -3.35 2.32 -18.96
C GLY A 416 -1.85 2.19 -18.67
N ASN A 417 -1.21 3.22 -18.13
CA ASN A 417 0.15 3.10 -17.60
C ASN A 417 0.09 2.42 -16.23
N ASN A 418 0.65 1.20 -16.14
CA ASN A 418 0.66 0.42 -14.91
C ASN A 418 1.99 0.47 -14.14
N ASN A 419 2.85 1.43 -14.49
CA ASN A 419 4.15 1.66 -13.84
C ASN A 419 4.54 3.15 -13.97
N ALA A 420 3.70 4.05 -13.47
CA ALA A 420 3.79 5.47 -13.76
C ALA A 420 4.86 6.22 -12.94
N TYR A 421 5.89 5.51 -12.44
CA TYR A 421 6.95 6.08 -11.60
C TYR A 421 7.70 7.25 -12.27
N ALA A 422 7.84 7.22 -13.59
CA ALA A 422 8.53 8.22 -14.39
C ALA A 422 7.63 9.36 -14.88
N GLN A 423 6.37 9.43 -14.40
CA GLN A 423 5.36 10.37 -14.92
C GLN A 423 5.00 11.44 -13.89
N ASP A 424 5.92 12.39 -13.64
CA ASP A 424 5.62 13.56 -12.81
C ASP A 424 4.82 14.61 -13.60
N ASN A 425 3.61 14.28 -14.00
CA ASN A 425 2.76 15.10 -14.85
C ASN A 425 1.28 14.71 -14.70
N ALA A 426 0.40 15.23 -15.59
CA ALA A 426 -1.03 14.97 -15.59
C ALA A 426 -1.47 13.49 -15.79
N VAL A 427 -0.53 12.56 -15.97
CA VAL A 427 -0.83 11.12 -15.94
C VAL A 427 -1.03 10.64 -14.50
N THR A 428 -0.22 11.17 -13.56
CA THR A 428 -0.27 10.80 -12.14
C THR A 428 -0.96 11.83 -11.25
N TRP A 429 -0.92 13.13 -11.63
CA TRP A 429 -1.55 14.17 -10.84
C TRP A 429 -3.07 14.03 -10.86
N LEU A 430 -3.69 14.04 -9.67
CA LEU A 430 -5.12 13.77 -9.53
C LEU A 430 -5.99 14.92 -10.07
N ASP A 431 -6.91 14.58 -10.95
CA ASP A 431 -7.86 15.51 -11.55
C ASP A 431 -9.07 15.75 -10.63
N TRP A 432 -8.91 16.68 -9.70
CA TRP A 432 -9.94 17.04 -8.73
C TRP A 432 -11.14 17.77 -9.35
N GLU A 433 -10.96 18.43 -10.49
CA GLU A 433 -12.03 19.16 -11.16
C GLU A 433 -13.05 18.21 -11.78
N ASN A 434 -12.59 17.06 -12.28
CA ASN A 434 -13.42 16.04 -12.88
C ASN A 434 -13.67 14.83 -11.94
N ALA A 435 -13.43 14.99 -10.64
CA ALA A 435 -13.64 13.94 -9.65
C ALA A 435 -15.10 13.48 -9.60
N ASP A 436 -15.33 12.16 -9.68
CA ASP A 436 -16.66 11.54 -9.58
C ASP A 436 -17.21 11.66 -8.15
N GLN A 437 -18.05 12.66 -7.92
CA GLN A 437 -18.64 12.93 -6.60
C GLN A 437 -19.57 11.81 -6.13
N ASP A 438 -20.25 11.12 -7.05
CA ASP A 438 -21.14 10.00 -6.72
C ASP A 438 -20.33 8.79 -6.23
N LEU A 439 -19.13 8.57 -6.77
CA LEU A 439 -18.23 7.52 -6.34
C LEU A 439 -17.62 7.82 -4.97
N ILE A 440 -17.23 9.08 -4.70
CA ILE A 440 -16.77 9.52 -3.35
C ILE A 440 -17.86 9.26 -2.31
N GLU A 441 -19.12 9.66 -2.62
CA GLU A 441 -20.24 9.41 -1.71
C GLU A 441 -20.51 7.92 -1.51
N PHE A 442 -20.32 7.13 -2.56
CA PHE A 442 -20.49 5.69 -2.50
C PHE A 442 -19.45 5.05 -1.54
N VAL A 443 -18.19 5.46 -1.60
CA VAL A 443 -17.13 4.99 -0.68
C VAL A 443 -17.46 5.39 0.77
N GLY A 444 -17.88 6.64 1.01
CA GLY A 444 -18.32 7.05 2.34
C GLY A 444 -19.47 6.18 2.87
N LYS A 445 -20.50 5.92 2.05
CA LYS A 445 -21.63 5.04 2.41
C LYS A 445 -21.19 3.59 2.68
N LEU A 446 -20.18 3.07 1.98
CA LEU A 446 -19.63 1.74 2.25
C LEU A 446 -18.96 1.69 3.62
N MET A 447 -18.23 2.73 3.99
CA MET A 447 -17.59 2.79 5.31
C MET A 447 -18.61 2.95 6.44
N ASP A 448 -19.66 3.77 6.24
CA ASP A 448 -20.79 3.88 7.18
C ASP A 448 -21.47 2.53 7.36
N LEU A 449 -21.72 1.80 6.26
CA LEU A 449 -22.29 0.45 6.32
C LEU A 449 -21.37 -0.50 7.10
N ARG A 450 -20.08 -0.55 6.80
CA ARG A 450 -19.10 -1.38 7.51
C ARG A 450 -19.10 -1.07 9.01
N ASN A 451 -19.12 0.20 9.39
CA ASN A 451 -19.17 0.64 10.78
C ASN A 451 -20.46 0.19 11.48
N SER A 452 -21.61 0.29 10.80
CA SER A 452 -22.90 -0.19 11.31
C SER A 452 -22.95 -1.71 11.52
N LEU A 453 -22.10 -2.45 10.80
CA LEU A 453 -21.96 -3.91 10.83
C LEU A 453 -20.68 -4.37 11.53
N LYS A 454 -20.03 -3.49 12.31
CA LYS A 454 -18.70 -3.73 12.90
C LYS A 454 -18.58 -5.05 13.65
N SER A 455 -19.61 -5.48 14.35
CA SER A 455 -19.63 -6.77 15.07
C SER A 455 -19.40 -7.97 14.14
N PHE A 456 -19.89 -7.92 12.90
CA PHE A 456 -19.72 -8.98 11.91
C PHE A 456 -18.32 -9.02 11.28
N PHE A 457 -17.52 -7.96 11.45
CA PHE A 457 -16.15 -7.85 10.97
C PHE A 457 -15.12 -7.91 12.12
N ALA A 458 -15.45 -8.60 13.22
CA ALA A 458 -14.54 -8.83 14.33
C ALA A 458 -13.22 -9.46 13.85
N ASP A 459 -12.11 -9.13 14.54
CA ASP A 459 -10.76 -9.53 14.17
C ASP A 459 -10.43 -10.98 14.60
N GLU A 460 -11.33 -11.88 14.25
CA GLU A 460 -11.23 -13.32 14.51
C GLU A 460 -11.66 -14.09 13.26
N PHE A 461 -11.04 -15.23 13.00
CA PHE A 461 -11.46 -16.08 11.87
C PHE A 461 -12.80 -16.76 12.16
N LEU A 462 -13.61 -16.87 11.12
CA LEU A 462 -14.86 -17.61 11.15
C LEU A 462 -14.57 -19.11 11.20
N THR A 463 -15.40 -19.85 11.93
CA THR A 463 -15.19 -21.27 12.20
C THR A 463 -16.18 -22.18 11.47
N GLY A 464 -17.30 -21.65 11.01
CA GLY A 464 -18.44 -22.43 10.49
C GLY A 464 -19.18 -23.22 11.58
N LEU A 465 -18.80 -23.08 12.86
CA LEU A 465 -19.41 -23.80 13.97
C LEU A 465 -20.69 -23.13 14.42
N LEU A 466 -21.60 -23.97 14.93
CA LEU A 466 -22.89 -23.52 15.49
C LEU A 466 -22.67 -22.76 16.81
N ASP A 467 -23.17 -21.54 16.87
CA ASP A 467 -23.30 -20.83 18.15
C ASP A 467 -24.29 -21.58 19.07
N LYS A 468 -23.93 -21.72 20.35
CA LYS A 468 -24.72 -22.49 21.31
C LYS A 468 -26.11 -21.92 21.58
N LYS A 469 -26.28 -20.60 21.47
CA LYS A 469 -27.54 -19.90 21.77
C LYS A 469 -28.44 -19.78 20.54
N SER A 470 -27.91 -19.25 19.46
CA SER A 470 -28.68 -19.01 18.23
C SER A 470 -28.92 -20.27 17.41
N LYS A 471 -28.11 -21.33 17.60
CA LYS A 471 -28.06 -22.54 16.77
C LYS A 471 -27.75 -22.28 15.29
N LEU A 472 -27.18 -21.13 14.98
CA LEU A 472 -26.71 -20.74 13.65
C LEU A 472 -25.19 -20.84 13.57
N PRO A 473 -24.60 -21.23 12.44
CA PRO A 473 -23.18 -21.14 12.24
C PRO A 473 -22.76 -19.65 12.16
N ASP A 474 -21.55 -19.33 12.61
CA ASP A 474 -21.01 -17.98 12.50
C ASP A 474 -20.89 -17.53 11.02
N ALA A 475 -20.70 -18.48 10.09
CA ALA A 475 -20.73 -18.27 8.66
C ALA A 475 -21.38 -19.44 7.92
N SER A 476 -22.16 -19.14 6.89
CA SER A 476 -22.67 -20.13 5.94
C SER A 476 -22.73 -19.57 4.53
N TRP A 477 -22.39 -20.41 3.55
CA TRP A 477 -22.34 -20.07 2.15
C TRP A 477 -23.55 -20.59 1.41
N PHE A 478 -24.11 -19.77 0.52
CA PHE A 478 -25.32 -20.14 -0.24
C PHE A 478 -25.23 -19.62 -1.69
N ASN A 479 -25.99 -20.28 -2.57
CA ASN A 479 -26.14 -19.89 -3.96
C ASN A 479 -27.37 -18.97 -4.15
N GLU A 480 -27.65 -18.54 -5.39
CA GLU A 480 -28.78 -17.68 -5.76
C GLU A 480 -30.16 -18.23 -5.35
N ASN A 481 -30.26 -19.55 -5.14
CA ASN A 481 -31.49 -20.25 -4.69
C ASN A 481 -31.60 -20.39 -3.17
N GLY A 482 -30.66 -19.82 -2.39
CA GLY A 482 -30.61 -19.92 -0.94
C GLY A 482 -30.19 -21.29 -0.41
N LYS A 483 -29.75 -22.19 -1.29
CA LYS A 483 -29.20 -23.52 -0.93
C LYS A 483 -27.70 -23.41 -0.64
N ALA A 484 -27.17 -24.45 0.03
CA ALA A 484 -25.73 -24.53 0.26
C ALA A 484 -24.94 -24.34 -1.05
N PHE A 485 -23.86 -23.55 -0.97
CA PHE A 485 -23.04 -23.26 -2.14
C PHE A 485 -22.29 -24.51 -2.61
N GLU A 486 -22.29 -24.74 -3.93
CA GLU A 486 -21.67 -25.92 -4.56
C GLU A 486 -20.25 -25.58 -5.01
N TRP A 487 -19.24 -25.86 -4.18
CA TRP A 487 -17.84 -25.51 -4.39
C TRP A 487 -17.20 -26.15 -5.65
N ASN A 488 -17.77 -27.25 -6.12
CA ASN A 488 -17.28 -27.94 -7.34
C ASN A 488 -17.92 -27.39 -8.64
N ASN A 489 -18.83 -26.43 -8.54
CA ASN A 489 -19.43 -25.76 -9.69
C ASN A 489 -18.57 -24.58 -10.16
N GLY A 490 -17.78 -24.79 -11.22
CA GLY A 490 -16.88 -23.77 -11.75
C GLY A 490 -17.55 -22.58 -12.45
N THR A 491 -18.87 -22.63 -12.66
CA THR A 491 -19.61 -21.60 -13.41
C THR A 491 -20.47 -20.69 -12.53
N SER A 492 -20.49 -20.91 -11.21
CA SER A 492 -21.30 -20.08 -10.30
C SER A 492 -20.69 -18.70 -10.15
N GLY A 493 -21.30 -17.69 -10.76
CA GLY A 493 -20.96 -16.27 -10.60
C GLY A 493 -21.72 -15.57 -9.48
N CYS A 494 -22.59 -16.27 -8.71
CA CYS A 494 -23.35 -15.70 -7.60
C CYS A 494 -22.97 -16.39 -6.29
N LEU A 495 -22.31 -15.65 -5.39
CA LEU A 495 -21.83 -16.13 -4.10
C LEU A 495 -22.56 -15.40 -2.95
N GLY A 496 -23.23 -16.15 -2.08
CA GLY A 496 -23.86 -15.64 -0.88
C GLY A 496 -23.11 -16.05 0.40
N LEU A 497 -22.94 -15.10 1.33
CA LEU A 497 -22.36 -15.32 2.65
C LEU A 497 -23.35 -14.83 3.72
N ALA A 498 -23.87 -15.72 4.54
CA ALA A 498 -24.62 -15.35 5.74
C ALA A 498 -23.70 -15.41 6.96
N LEU A 499 -23.62 -14.30 7.68
CA LEU A 499 -22.87 -14.16 8.93
C LEU A 499 -23.85 -14.05 10.11
N SER A 500 -23.54 -14.73 11.20
CA SER A 500 -24.38 -14.73 12.40
C SER A 500 -23.55 -14.44 13.64
N ILE A 501 -24.02 -13.52 14.48
CA ILE A 501 -23.43 -13.19 15.78
C ILE A 501 -24.54 -13.09 16.82
N ASN A 502 -24.50 -13.93 17.84
CA ASN A 502 -25.55 -14.05 18.82
C ASN A 502 -26.90 -14.33 18.15
N HIS A 503 -27.82 -13.36 18.12
CA HIS A 503 -29.12 -13.46 17.45
C HIS A 503 -29.24 -12.61 16.19
N ASP A 504 -28.25 -11.77 15.92
CA ASP A 504 -28.19 -10.96 14.70
C ASP A 504 -27.62 -11.76 13.51
N ARG A 505 -28.17 -11.49 12.33
CA ARG A 505 -27.74 -12.15 11.10
C ARG A 505 -27.76 -11.18 9.92
N ILE A 506 -26.72 -11.24 9.10
CA ILE A 506 -26.64 -10.51 7.82
C ILE A 506 -26.38 -11.48 6.68
N ALA A 507 -26.74 -11.09 5.47
CA ALA A 507 -26.37 -11.79 4.25
C ALA A 507 -25.73 -10.82 3.27
N LEU A 508 -24.55 -11.20 2.76
CA LEU A 508 -23.82 -10.52 1.69
C LEU A 508 -23.98 -11.37 0.43
N VAL A 509 -24.38 -10.75 -0.69
CA VAL A 509 -24.52 -11.43 -1.98
C VAL A 509 -23.70 -10.72 -3.03
N PHE A 510 -22.78 -11.45 -3.65
CA PHE A 510 -21.88 -10.99 -4.71
C PHE A 510 -22.32 -11.65 -6.01
N ASN A 511 -22.80 -10.87 -6.98
CA ASN A 511 -23.29 -11.38 -8.25
C ASN A 511 -22.42 -10.88 -9.41
N ALA A 512 -21.45 -11.67 -9.82
CA ALA A 512 -20.62 -11.47 -11.01
C ALA A 512 -21.17 -12.22 -12.24
N SER A 513 -22.40 -12.75 -12.18
CA SER A 513 -23.03 -13.42 -13.32
C SER A 513 -23.63 -12.43 -14.30
N ASN A 514 -23.80 -12.85 -15.55
CA ASN A 514 -24.41 -12.03 -16.62
C ASN A 514 -25.95 -11.90 -16.49
N SER A 515 -26.53 -12.31 -15.36
CA SER A 515 -27.99 -12.27 -15.15
C SER A 515 -28.35 -11.74 -13.75
N SER A 516 -29.47 -11.05 -13.69
CA SER A 516 -30.09 -10.68 -12.42
C SER A 516 -30.82 -11.88 -11.84
N HIS A 517 -30.59 -12.19 -10.58
CA HIS A 517 -31.21 -13.32 -9.89
C HIS A 517 -32.27 -12.86 -8.88
N PRO A 518 -33.47 -13.51 -8.84
CA PRO A 518 -34.35 -13.40 -7.67
C PRO A 518 -33.60 -14.02 -6.47
N LEU A 519 -33.54 -13.28 -5.37
CA LEU A 519 -32.79 -13.73 -4.21
C LEU A 519 -33.66 -14.56 -3.28
N ASN A 520 -33.32 -15.84 -3.19
CA ASN A 520 -33.80 -16.70 -2.13
C ASN A 520 -32.74 -16.76 -1.03
N LEU A 521 -32.97 -16.05 0.08
CA LEU A 521 -32.03 -16.02 1.20
C LEU A 521 -32.32 -17.17 2.17
N PRO A 522 -31.31 -17.74 2.87
CA PRO A 522 -31.53 -18.84 3.82
C PRO A 522 -32.57 -18.48 4.89
N PRO A 523 -33.69 -19.20 4.97
CA PRO A 523 -34.81 -18.82 5.84
C PRO A 523 -34.51 -19.08 7.31
N ARG A 524 -35.23 -18.37 8.20
CA ARG A 524 -35.32 -18.63 9.64
C ARG A 524 -36.76 -18.40 10.11
N GLU A 525 -37.26 -19.29 10.92
CA GLU A 525 -38.62 -19.18 11.47
C GLU A 525 -38.78 -17.87 12.26
N ASN A 526 -39.92 -17.20 12.08
CA ASN A 526 -40.26 -15.91 12.68
C ASN A 526 -39.34 -14.73 12.32
N TYR A 527 -38.53 -14.84 11.24
CA TYR A 527 -37.70 -13.76 10.74
C TYR A 527 -37.95 -13.52 9.25
N SER A 528 -37.58 -12.32 8.79
CA SER A 528 -37.58 -11.91 7.37
C SER A 528 -36.30 -11.12 7.05
N TRP A 529 -35.90 -11.14 5.80
CA TRP A 529 -34.73 -10.37 5.34
C TRP A 529 -35.15 -8.98 4.90
N GLN A 530 -34.42 -7.96 5.34
CA GLN A 530 -34.55 -6.58 4.92
C GLN A 530 -33.28 -6.17 4.19
N LYS A 531 -33.41 -5.66 2.98
CA LYS A 531 -32.28 -5.11 2.24
C LYS A 531 -31.81 -3.79 2.87
N ILE A 532 -30.52 -3.71 3.19
CA ILE A 532 -29.91 -2.53 3.81
C ILE A 532 -28.90 -1.84 2.89
N PHE A 533 -28.41 -2.52 1.83
CA PHE A 533 -27.51 -1.96 0.83
C PHE A 533 -27.70 -2.64 -0.54
N GLY A 534 -27.42 -1.91 -1.63
CA GLY A 534 -27.50 -2.38 -3.01
C GLY A 534 -28.57 -1.64 -3.82
N SER A 535 -28.88 -2.10 -5.04
CA SER A 535 -29.84 -1.46 -5.93
C SER A 535 -31.20 -1.26 -5.28
N LYS A 536 -31.84 -0.09 -5.51
CA LYS A 536 -33.19 0.21 -5.01
C LYS A 536 -34.30 -0.60 -5.69
N ARG A 537 -34.05 -1.28 -6.82
CA ARG A 537 -35.05 -2.02 -7.58
C ARG A 537 -35.22 -3.46 -7.08
N GLY A 538 -36.38 -3.76 -6.48
CA GLY A 538 -36.94 -5.10 -6.27
C GLY A 538 -36.16 -6.05 -5.35
N GLU A 539 -36.61 -7.31 -5.33
CA GLU A 539 -36.04 -8.45 -4.59
C GLU A 539 -34.89 -9.14 -5.35
N HIS A 540 -34.40 -8.54 -6.42
CA HIS A 540 -33.35 -9.09 -7.28
C HIS A 540 -31.97 -8.60 -6.88
N CYS A 541 -30.95 -9.45 -7.05
CA CYS A 541 -29.55 -9.06 -7.09
C CYS A 541 -29.18 -8.77 -8.54
N PRO A 542 -28.94 -7.51 -8.92
CA PRO A 542 -28.51 -7.18 -10.28
C PRO A 542 -27.19 -7.85 -10.65
N THR A 543 -26.88 -7.90 -11.95
CA THR A 543 -25.55 -8.25 -12.46
C THR A 543 -24.50 -7.29 -11.90
N ASP A 544 -23.26 -7.73 -11.78
CA ASP A 544 -22.12 -6.91 -11.37
C ASP A 544 -22.38 -6.08 -10.10
N SER A 545 -22.97 -6.70 -9.10
CA SER A 545 -23.40 -5.98 -7.89
C SER A 545 -23.19 -6.74 -6.59
N VAL A 546 -23.08 -5.97 -5.52
CA VAL A 546 -23.11 -6.46 -4.15
C VAL A 546 -24.39 -5.97 -3.48
N THR A 547 -25.08 -6.89 -2.80
CA THR A 547 -26.30 -6.58 -2.05
C THR A 547 -26.17 -7.09 -0.62
N VAL A 548 -26.58 -6.30 0.36
CA VAL A 548 -26.54 -6.65 1.79
C VAL A 548 -27.93 -6.64 2.39
N PHE A 549 -28.22 -7.69 3.15
CA PHE A 549 -29.47 -7.85 3.89
C PHE A 549 -29.19 -8.00 5.38
N ARG A 550 -30.14 -7.56 6.20
CA ARG A 550 -30.17 -7.83 7.63
C ARG A 550 -31.45 -8.60 7.97
N GLU A 551 -31.32 -9.61 8.78
CA GLU A 551 -32.48 -10.38 9.26
C GLU A 551 -33.18 -9.58 10.37
N VAL A 552 -34.50 -9.45 10.24
CA VAL A 552 -35.38 -8.78 11.23
C VAL A 552 -36.48 -9.71 11.70
N LYS A 553 -36.84 -9.62 12.97
CA LYS A 553 -37.94 -10.43 13.52
C LYS A 553 -39.25 -9.98 12.87
N LYS A 554 -40.06 -10.94 12.44
CA LYS A 554 -41.42 -10.66 11.96
C LYS A 554 -42.24 -10.08 13.09
N PRO A 555 -43.13 -9.10 12.80
CA PRO A 555 -43.99 -8.52 13.78
C PRO A 555 -44.92 -9.53 14.43
#